data_f757627b36d92ae386dec143f6c9b54b
#
_entry.id   f757627b36d92ae386dec143f6c9b54b
#
_cell.length_a   1.000
_cell.length_b   1.000
_cell.length_c   1.000
_cell.angle_alpha   90.00
_cell.angle_beta   90.00
_cell.angle_gamma   90.00
#
_symmetry.space_group_name_H-M   'P 1'
#
loop_
_entity.id
_entity.type
_entity.pdbx_description
1 polymer ?
#
loop_
_entity_poly.entity_id
_entity_poly.type
_entity_poly.pdbx_seq_one_letter_code
_entity_poly.pdbx_strand_id
1 'polypeptide(L)'
;MDKKSKVYWLILCLCGVILLAGCQNKVTQSGDYKITVDADGERLTYRYSKRVSVGQFLEEIGVVLGENDEVNPLIQTQVRDGMVITVTRVVERQECNNEPLPYETERRPTQNLPPNQEQIIQTGENGTVQVCYRIVERNGVPGTPVEINRVPIKAPRNEIIFVGSEPPDTLLPIEGVLTYVSSGQAWIIEGNTANRNPLTDAGYLDGRVFDLSADGQQLLYTSRTPDESDPDFSNELWVILDTSASFPRSVQLVPEDVRVAQWVRPYTISYSTANPTTDGAGWRAYNDLYLIQLDPETGAMLPGTFEEIISANALGSYAYWGRRLLWSPDGTQLAWANADSLGLVDLETGDFDTLMTFKEYAPLLERFQGASVWIPTLSWSADGHLVTTMHGDPYADEAPEDSIIFDLAVLDVNSDLQIKDFIPQVGIWSIPAYSPTVEDDAGNPTYSIAYFKARNPLNSPGTEYDLWVADRDGSNERLVFPGADRPGLRSPDPEDGIAWGPRARQIALIYQKNLWIIDLTSGQAVQITSDGQASRPRWSHAR
;
A
#
# COMPACT_ATOMS: atom_id res chain seq x y z
N MET A 1 25.31 57.72 0.38
CA MET A 1 25.53 58.62 -0.77
C MET A 1 24.50 58.21 -1.79
N ASP A 2 23.53 58.89 -1.84
CA ASP A 2 23.04 60.08 -2.56
C ASP A 2 22.20 59.64 -3.75
N LYS A 3 21.09 59.99 -3.80
CA LYS A 3 20.19 61.14 -3.96
C LYS A 3 19.28 60.90 -5.15
N LYS A 4 17.98 61.02 -4.87
CA LYS A 4 17.01 62.01 -5.44
C LYS A 4 16.80 61.93 -6.96
N SER A 5 15.63 62.10 -7.55
CA SER A 5 14.52 63.00 -7.21
C SER A 5 13.33 62.72 -8.14
N LYS A 6 12.17 62.80 -7.60
CA LYS A 6 10.98 63.54 -8.04
C LYS A 6 11.03 64.20 -9.43
N VAL A 7 9.93 64.09 -10.19
CA VAL A 7 9.19 65.28 -10.70
C VAL A 7 7.78 64.86 -11.10
N TYR A 8 6.79 65.54 -10.50
CA TYR A 8 5.41 65.73 -10.87
C TYR A 8 5.28 66.39 -12.23
N TRP A 9 4.25 66.07 -13.00
CA TRP A 9 3.51 67.05 -13.77
C TRP A 9 2.03 66.71 -13.91
N LEU A 10 1.24 67.53 -13.26
CA LEU A 10 -0.19 67.71 -13.40
C LEU A 10 -0.42 68.62 -14.61
N ILE A 11 -1.25 68.22 -15.55
CA ILE A 11 -1.93 69.18 -16.42
C ILE A 11 -3.40 68.81 -16.48
N LEU A 12 -4.15 69.69 -15.85
CA LEU A 12 -5.59 69.90 -16.01
C LEU A 12 -5.84 70.54 -17.38
N CYS A 13 -6.76 70.03 -18.17
CA CYS A 13 -7.48 70.81 -19.14
C CYS A 13 -8.95 70.37 -19.22
N LEU A 14 -9.74 71.28 -18.83
CA LEU A 14 -11.20 71.35 -18.83
C LEU A 14 -11.70 71.49 -20.27
N CYS A 15 -12.96 71.15 -20.46
CA CYS A 15 -13.91 71.53 -21.49
C CYS A 15 -14.25 70.50 -22.57
N GLY A 16 -15.53 70.17 -22.56
CA GLY A 16 -16.19 69.62 -23.71
C GLY A 16 -17.30 68.63 -23.40
N VAL A 17 -18.36 69.14 -22.72
CA VAL A 17 -19.66 68.44 -22.70
C VAL A 17 -20.20 68.43 -24.11
N ILE A 18 -20.20 67.28 -24.77
CA ILE A 18 -21.09 67.03 -25.90
C ILE A 18 -21.93 65.84 -25.53
N LEU A 19 -23.13 66.09 -25.11
CA LEU A 19 -24.23 65.16 -25.08
C LEU A 19 -24.52 64.70 -26.53
N LEU A 20 -23.94 63.61 -26.94
CA LEU A 20 -24.44 62.78 -28.05
C LEU A 20 -25.30 61.68 -27.46
N ALA A 21 -26.60 61.99 -27.33
CA ALA A 21 -27.61 60.96 -27.25
C ALA A 21 -27.55 60.13 -28.56
N GLY A 22 -26.71 59.16 -28.58
CA GLY A 22 -26.73 58.11 -29.59
C GLY A 22 -27.97 57.25 -29.35
N CYS A 23 -29.06 57.58 -30.03
CA CYS A 23 -30.12 56.63 -30.29
C CYS A 23 -29.45 55.42 -30.98
N GLN A 24 -29.25 54.40 -30.26
CA GLN A 24 -29.04 53.09 -30.87
C GLN A 24 -30.33 52.74 -31.60
N ASN A 25 -30.34 53.02 -32.89
CA ASN A 25 -31.33 52.45 -33.79
C ASN A 25 -31.19 50.94 -33.68
N LYS A 26 -32.09 50.33 -32.95
CA LYS A 26 -32.34 48.89 -33.09
C LYS A 26 -32.75 48.69 -34.55
N VAL A 27 -31.84 48.22 -35.37
CA VAL A 27 -32.15 47.80 -36.73
C VAL A 27 -33.08 46.60 -36.59
N THR A 28 -34.37 46.86 -36.72
CA THR A 28 -35.39 45.83 -36.88
C THR A 28 -35.19 45.24 -38.28
N GLN A 29 -34.41 44.19 -38.38
CA GLN A 29 -34.34 43.37 -39.61
C GLN A 29 -35.76 42.83 -39.85
N SER A 30 -36.31 43.17 -40.99
CA SER A 30 -37.55 42.58 -41.52
C SER A 30 -37.25 41.13 -41.89
N GLY A 31 -37.69 40.17 -41.07
CA GLY A 31 -37.43 38.75 -41.29
C GLY A 31 -38.70 37.91 -41.15
N ASP A 32 -38.67 36.72 -41.75
CA ASP A 32 -39.81 35.78 -41.78
C ASP A 32 -39.97 34.99 -40.48
N TYR A 33 -38.91 34.93 -39.64
CA TYR A 33 -38.90 34.19 -38.37
C TYR A 33 -38.94 35.17 -37.18
N LYS A 34 -39.79 34.85 -36.22
CA LYS A 34 -39.81 35.49 -34.90
C LYS A 34 -39.08 34.60 -33.90
N ILE A 35 -37.87 34.98 -33.52
CA ILE A 35 -37.03 34.21 -32.61
C ILE A 35 -36.87 34.98 -31.31
N THR A 36 -37.13 34.33 -30.19
CA THR A 36 -36.93 34.90 -28.87
C THR A 36 -35.66 34.38 -28.24
N VAL A 37 -34.78 35.22 -27.77
CA VAL A 37 -33.55 34.86 -27.06
C VAL A 37 -33.69 35.26 -25.60
N ASP A 38 -33.45 34.32 -24.72
CA ASP A 38 -33.38 34.49 -23.28
C ASP A 38 -31.92 34.28 -22.86
N ALA A 39 -31.20 35.37 -22.63
CA ALA A 39 -29.79 35.38 -22.33
C ALA A 39 -29.45 36.52 -21.38
N ASP A 40 -28.53 36.30 -20.43
CA ASP A 40 -28.02 37.32 -19.50
C ASP A 40 -29.11 38.05 -18.67
N GLY A 41 -30.22 37.34 -18.38
CA GLY A 41 -31.37 37.88 -17.66
C GLY A 41 -32.29 38.75 -18.52
N GLU A 42 -32.00 38.92 -19.83
CA GLU A 42 -32.84 39.66 -20.77
C GLU A 42 -33.53 38.71 -21.73
N ARG A 43 -34.81 39.02 -22.03
CA ARG A 43 -35.59 38.28 -23.02
C ARG A 43 -35.95 39.17 -24.18
N LEU A 44 -35.24 39.00 -25.30
CA LEU A 44 -35.38 39.82 -26.51
C LEU A 44 -35.94 38.99 -27.67
N THR A 45 -36.75 39.64 -28.49
CA THR A 45 -37.34 39.02 -29.68
C THR A 45 -36.81 39.69 -30.95
N TYR A 46 -36.28 38.87 -31.83
CA TYR A 46 -35.68 39.27 -33.10
C TYR A 46 -36.59 38.86 -34.27
N ARG A 47 -36.57 39.64 -35.33
CA ARG A 47 -37.10 39.24 -36.63
C ARG A 47 -35.93 38.92 -37.51
N TYR A 48 -35.92 37.71 -38.08
CA TYR A 48 -34.78 37.18 -38.79
C TYR A 48 -35.20 36.42 -40.04
N SER A 49 -34.47 36.57 -41.18
CA SER A 49 -34.87 36.04 -42.47
C SER A 49 -33.99 34.95 -43.04
N LYS A 50 -32.82 34.68 -42.40
CA LYS A 50 -31.88 33.70 -42.91
C LYS A 50 -32.12 32.32 -42.26
N ARG A 51 -31.82 31.26 -43.03
CA ARG A 51 -31.76 29.89 -42.47
C ARG A 51 -30.35 29.61 -41.98
N VAL A 52 -30.12 29.73 -40.70
CA VAL A 52 -28.81 29.46 -40.07
C VAL A 52 -29.01 28.57 -38.84
N SER A 53 -27.93 28.08 -38.27
CA SER A 53 -28.00 27.40 -36.98
C SER A 53 -28.19 28.37 -35.82
N VAL A 54 -28.64 27.86 -34.67
CA VAL A 54 -28.77 28.64 -33.44
C VAL A 54 -27.44 29.33 -33.08
N GLY A 55 -26.31 28.63 -33.21
CA GLY A 55 -24.98 29.19 -32.92
C GLY A 55 -24.65 30.37 -33.83
N GLN A 56 -24.83 30.24 -35.15
CA GLN A 56 -24.62 31.30 -36.13
C GLN A 56 -25.58 32.49 -35.89
N PHE A 57 -26.83 32.23 -35.51
CA PHE A 57 -27.77 33.25 -35.19
C PHE A 57 -27.36 34.04 -33.94
N LEU A 58 -26.94 33.36 -32.86
CA LEU A 58 -26.47 34.00 -31.63
C LEU A 58 -25.23 34.87 -31.89
N GLU A 59 -24.30 34.39 -32.70
CA GLU A 59 -23.10 35.14 -33.11
C GLU A 59 -23.48 36.40 -33.91
N GLU A 60 -24.41 36.30 -34.88
CA GLU A 60 -24.85 37.43 -35.70
C GLU A 60 -25.59 38.52 -34.86
N ILE A 61 -26.28 38.17 -33.80
CA ILE A 61 -26.94 39.13 -32.90
C ILE A 61 -26.01 39.60 -31.78
N GLY A 62 -24.74 39.15 -31.75
CA GLY A 62 -23.75 39.62 -30.79
C GLY A 62 -23.77 38.90 -29.45
N VAL A 63 -24.42 37.74 -29.33
CA VAL A 63 -24.38 36.90 -28.14
C VAL A 63 -23.18 36.01 -28.22
N VAL A 64 -22.12 36.37 -27.51
CA VAL A 64 -20.88 35.55 -27.42
C VAL A 64 -21.11 34.44 -26.41
N LEU A 65 -20.87 33.20 -26.82
CA LEU A 65 -20.96 32.04 -25.95
C LEU A 65 -19.59 31.74 -25.30
N GLY A 66 -19.61 31.49 -24.02
CA GLY A 66 -18.47 30.92 -23.30
C GLY A 66 -18.32 29.41 -23.59
N GLU A 67 -17.16 28.86 -23.28
CA GLU A 67 -16.81 27.47 -23.57
C GLU A 67 -17.78 26.46 -22.91
N ASN A 68 -18.25 26.77 -21.72
CA ASN A 68 -19.14 25.92 -20.93
C ASN A 68 -20.62 26.33 -20.98
N ASP A 69 -20.98 27.37 -21.76
CA ASP A 69 -22.35 27.84 -21.80
C ASP A 69 -23.32 26.83 -22.42
N GLU A 70 -24.44 26.62 -21.78
CA GLU A 70 -25.49 25.72 -22.25
C GLU A 70 -26.50 26.47 -23.10
N VAL A 71 -26.79 26.00 -24.30
CA VAL A 71 -27.75 26.59 -25.22
C VAL A 71 -28.86 25.60 -25.55
N ASN A 72 -30.07 26.01 -25.35
CA ASN A 72 -31.26 25.23 -25.68
C ASN A 72 -32.19 26.01 -26.61
N PRO A 73 -32.54 25.52 -27.84
CA PRO A 73 -32.04 24.29 -28.47
C PRO A 73 -30.53 24.31 -28.78
N LEU A 74 -29.94 23.13 -29.03
CA LEU A 74 -28.50 22.99 -29.31
C LEU A 74 -28.05 23.92 -30.44
N ILE A 75 -26.81 24.41 -30.37
CA ILE A 75 -26.21 25.38 -31.30
C ILE A 75 -26.26 24.97 -32.78
N GLN A 76 -26.32 23.66 -33.07
CA GLN A 76 -26.41 23.09 -34.44
C GLN A 76 -27.86 23.11 -34.97
N THR A 77 -28.85 23.36 -34.13
CA THR A 77 -30.26 23.33 -34.52
C THR A 77 -30.56 24.49 -35.50
N GLN A 78 -31.28 24.23 -36.55
CA GLN A 78 -31.72 25.28 -37.48
C GLN A 78 -32.79 26.17 -36.87
N VAL A 79 -32.63 27.48 -37.00
CA VAL A 79 -33.62 28.43 -36.49
C VAL A 79 -34.95 28.32 -37.28
N ARG A 80 -36.05 28.54 -36.60
CA ARG A 80 -37.43 28.50 -37.14
C ARG A 80 -38.35 29.51 -36.48
N ASP A 81 -39.44 29.80 -37.11
CA ASP A 81 -40.42 30.73 -36.57
C ASP A 81 -40.99 30.26 -35.22
N GLY A 82 -41.13 31.18 -34.30
CA GLY A 82 -41.61 30.95 -32.93
C GLY A 82 -40.58 30.28 -32.01
N MET A 83 -39.32 30.08 -32.44
CA MET A 83 -38.29 29.45 -31.61
C MET A 83 -37.93 30.35 -30.42
N VAL A 84 -37.78 29.71 -29.26
CA VAL A 84 -37.19 30.29 -28.06
C VAL A 84 -35.83 29.69 -27.85
N ILE A 85 -34.81 30.50 -27.77
CA ILE A 85 -33.41 30.10 -27.51
C ILE A 85 -33.06 30.60 -26.11
N THR A 86 -32.68 29.69 -25.25
CA THR A 86 -32.21 29.98 -23.90
C THR A 86 -30.71 29.77 -23.84
N VAL A 87 -29.98 30.78 -23.38
CA VAL A 87 -28.53 30.68 -23.11
C VAL A 87 -28.37 30.74 -21.60
N THR A 88 -27.81 29.63 -21.05
CA THR A 88 -27.46 29.55 -19.64
C THR A 88 -25.97 29.76 -19.52
N ARG A 89 -25.55 30.81 -18.84
CA ARG A 89 -24.14 31.07 -18.55
C ARG A 89 -23.65 30.09 -17.52
N VAL A 90 -22.58 29.37 -17.84
CA VAL A 90 -21.98 28.38 -16.95
C VAL A 90 -20.55 28.79 -16.62
N VAL A 91 -20.30 29.03 -15.35
CA VAL A 91 -18.97 29.34 -14.82
C VAL A 91 -18.60 28.27 -13.83
N GLU A 92 -17.43 27.65 -14.03
CA GLU A 92 -16.84 26.72 -13.07
C GLU A 92 -15.78 27.46 -12.26
N ARG A 93 -15.80 27.25 -10.95
CA ARG A 93 -14.75 27.73 -10.05
C ARG A 93 -14.38 26.65 -9.06
N GLN A 94 -13.13 26.69 -8.63
CA GLN A 94 -12.61 25.82 -7.60
C GLN A 94 -12.41 26.62 -6.31
N GLU A 95 -12.86 26.05 -5.20
CA GLU A 95 -12.63 26.57 -3.86
C GLU A 95 -11.98 25.48 -3.01
N CYS A 96 -10.86 25.82 -2.36
CA CYS A 96 -10.15 24.90 -1.49
C CYS A 96 -10.18 25.43 -0.04
N ASN A 97 -10.60 24.58 0.89
CA ASN A 97 -10.69 24.91 2.31
C ASN A 97 -9.88 23.91 3.12
N ASN A 98 -9.29 24.36 4.22
CA ASN A 98 -8.62 23.49 5.15
C ASN A 98 -9.63 22.98 6.18
N GLU A 99 -9.73 21.67 6.29
CA GLU A 99 -10.59 20.97 7.25
C GLU A 99 -9.72 20.22 8.26
N PRO A 100 -10.20 20.03 9.50
CA PRO A 100 -9.51 19.18 10.46
C PRO A 100 -9.57 17.73 9.98
N LEU A 101 -8.41 17.06 9.99
CA LEU A 101 -8.30 15.61 9.78
C LEU A 101 -8.25 14.97 11.18
N PRO A 102 -9.31 14.28 11.61
CA PRO A 102 -9.36 13.72 12.96
C PRO A 102 -8.23 12.74 13.21
N TYR A 103 -7.69 12.75 14.41
CA TYR A 103 -6.84 11.67 14.90
C TYR A 103 -7.69 10.46 15.28
N GLU A 104 -7.02 9.33 15.41
CA GLU A 104 -7.64 8.09 15.84
C GLU A 104 -7.09 7.70 17.22
N THR A 105 -7.89 6.98 17.99
CA THR A 105 -7.49 6.44 19.29
C THR A 105 -7.10 4.98 19.13
N GLU A 106 -5.84 4.68 19.39
CA GLU A 106 -5.27 3.34 19.42
C GLU A 106 -5.23 2.82 20.85
N ARG A 107 -5.90 1.69 21.12
CA ARG A 107 -5.88 1.04 22.42
C ARG A 107 -4.90 -0.13 22.39
N ARG A 108 -3.86 -0.07 23.23
CA ARG A 108 -2.82 -1.10 23.31
C ARG A 108 -2.95 -1.84 24.64
N PRO A 109 -3.18 -3.16 24.63
CA PRO A 109 -3.16 -3.93 25.86
C PRO A 109 -1.74 -3.94 26.46
N THR A 110 -1.68 -3.88 27.80
CA THR A 110 -0.42 -3.95 28.53
C THR A 110 -0.61 -4.72 29.84
N GLN A 111 0.38 -5.50 30.22
CA GLN A 111 0.41 -6.15 31.55
C GLN A 111 1.03 -5.27 32.62
N ASN A 112 1.48 -4.08 32.28
CA ASN A 112 2.07 -3.12 33.22
C ASN A 112 1.01 -2.30 33.98
N LEU A 113 -0.27 -2.45 33.63
CA LEU A 113 -1.41 -1.85 34.30
C LEU A 113 -2.34 -2.94 34.85
N PRO A 114 -3.01 -2.71 35.98
CA PRO A 114 -4.09 -3.58 36.44
C PRO A 114 -5.14 -3.81 35.32
N PRO A 115 -5.79 -4.99 35.28
CA PRO A 115 -6.80 -5.31 34.26
C PRO A 115 -7.87 -4.21 34.16
N ASN A 116 -8.19 -3.82 32.92
CA ASN A 116 -9.15 -2.78 32.58
C ASN A 116 -8.79 -1.35 33.03
N GLN A 117 -7.62 -1.10 33.58
CA GLN A 117 -7.14 0.25 33.83
C GLN A 117 -6.59 0.85 32.54
N GLU A 118 -6.96 2.10 32.27
CA GLU A 118 -6.48 2.82 31.07
C GLU A 118 -5.48 3.92 31.45
N GLN A 119 -4.47 4.08 30.61
CA GLN A 119 -3.49 5.15 30.73
C GLN A 119 -3.21 5.76 29.35
N ILE A 120 -3.43 7.07 29.21
CA ILE A 120 -3.08 7.78 27.97
C ILE A 120 -1.56 7.97 27.94
N ILE A 121 -0.92 7.36 26.94
CA ILE A 121 0.54 7.46 26.73
C ILE A 121 0.87 8.56 25.73
N GLN A 122 -0.02 8.76 24.76
CA GLN A 122 0.11 9.83 23.79
C GLN A 122 -1.24 10.49 23.57
N THR A 123 -1.28 11.81 23.76
CA THR A 123 -2.49 12.60 23.44
C THR A 123 -2.62 12.79 21.94
N GLY A 124 -3.83 12.58 21.43
CA GLY A 124 -4.15 12.78 20.02
C GLY A 124 -4.11 14.27 19.61
N GLU A 125 -3.73 14.51 18.38
CA GLU A 125 -3.75 15.86 17.78
C GLU A 125 -4.29 15.74 16.34
N ASN A 126 -5.33 16.53 16.02
CA ASN A 126 -5.87 16.53 14.68
C ASN A 126 -4.85 17.04 13.66
N GLY A 127 -4.82 16.39 12.52
CA GLY A 127 -4.15 16.87 11.33
C GLY A 127 -4.96 17.94 10.62
N THR A 128 -4.55 18.28 9.42
CA THR A 128 -5.25 19.22 8.54
C THR A 128 -5.26 18.64 7.13
N VAL A 129 -6.42 18.64 6.50
CA VAL A 129 -6.61 18.23 5.10
C VAL A 129 -7.13 19.44 4.32
N GLN A 130 -6.57 19.67 3.14
CA GLN A 130 -7.14 20.62 2.19
C GLN A 130 -8.14 19.89 1.32
N VAL A 131 -9.36 20.38 1.30
CA VAL A 131 -10.45 19.86 0.47
C VAL A 131 -10.80 20.88 -0.57
N CYS A 132 -10.74 20.48 -1.83
CA CYS A 132 -11.08 21.34 -2.97
C CYS A 132 -12.41 20.91 -3.57
N TYR A 133 -13.27 21.89 -3.79
CA TYR A 133 -14.59 21.71 -4.36
C TYR A 133 -14.68 22.41 -5.70
N ARG A 134 -15.32 21.76 -6.65
CA ARG A 134 -15.78 22.38 -7.89
C ARG A 134 -17.20 22.88 -7.71
N ILE A 135 -17.42 24.15 -8.01
CA ILE A 135 -18.72 24.80 -7.96
C ILE A 135 -19.07 25.24 -9.37
N VAL A 136 -20.20 24.76 -9.89
CA VAL A 136 -20.73 25.14 -11.19
C VAL A 136 -21.84 26.14 -10.97
N GLU A 137 -21.65 27.36 -11.43
CA GLU A 137 -22.63 28.42 -11.37
C GLU A 137 -23.39 28.50 -12.68
N ARG A 138 -24.74 28.54 -12.61
CA ARG A 138 -25.61 28.72 -13.77
C ARG A 138 -26.37 30.03 -13.64
N ASN A 139 -26.16 30.93 -14.59
CA ASN A 139 -26.72 32.27 -14.56
C ASN A 139 -26.44 33.01 -13.22
N GLY A 140 -25.24 32.86 -12.68
CA GLY A 140 -24.84 33.45 -11.40
C GLY A 140 -25.38 32.74 -10.15
N VAL A 141 -26.10 31.63 -10.30
CA VAL A 141 -26.60 30.85 -9.18
C VAL A 141 -25.64 29.68 -8.95
N PRO A 142 -24.93 29.61 -7.82
CA PRO A 142 -24.03 28.49 -7.52
C PRO A 142 -24.81 27.21 -7.31
N GLY A 143 -24.32 26.15 -7.93
CA GLY A 143 -24.77 24.76 -7.69
C GLY A 143 -24.16 24.17 -6.42
N THR A 144 -24.51 22.94 -6.15
CA THR A 144 -23.93 22.17 -5.02
C THR A 144 -22.44 21.96 -5.25
N PRO A 145 -21.56 22.30 -4.28
CA PRO A 145 -20.14 22.01 -4.36
C PRO A 145 -19.90 20.51 -4.48
N VAL A 146 -19.02 20.11 -5.39
CA VAL A 146 -18.60 18.73 -5.57
C VAL A 146 -17.13 18.63 -5.19
N GLU A 147 -16.79 17.74 -4.25
CA GLU A 147 -15.41 17.49 -3.87
C GLU A 147 -14.65 16.88 -5.06
N ILE A 148 -13.53 17.50 -5.42
CA ILE A 148 -12.69 17.06 -6.54
C ILE A 148 -11.29 16.63 -6.11
N ASN A 149 -10.85 17.07 -4.92
CA ASN A 149 -9.54 16.71 -4.40
C ASN A 149 -9.52 16.84 -2.88
N ARG A 150 -8.75 15.94 -2.23
CA ARG A 150 -8.53 15.93 -0.79
C ARG A 150 -7.08 15.59 -0.49
N VAL A 151 -6.31 16.58 -0.04
CA VAL A 151 -4.86 16.45 0.20
C VAL A 151 -4.54 16.70 1.67
N PRO A 152 -3.97 15.73 2.41
CA PRO A 152 -3.47 15.97 3.75
C PRO A 152 -2.32 16.99 3.73
N ILE A 153 -2.46 18.09 4.49
CA ILE A 153 -1.42 19.10 4.70
C ILE A 153 -0.57 18.77 5.92
N LYS A 154 -1.24 18.30 6.99
CA LYS A 154 -0.62 17.88 8.23
C LYS A 154 -1.23 16.54 8.64
N ALA A 155 -0.39 15.53 8.84
CA ALA A 155 -0.85 14.24 9.36
C ALA A 155 -1.38 14.40 10.80
N PRO A 156 -2.46 13.69 11.17
CA PRO A 156 -2.89 13.62 12.55
C PRO A 156 -1.88 12.83 13.39
N ARG A 157 -1.80 13.14 14.67
CA ARG A 157 -1.06 12.33 15.65
C ARG A 157 -2.09 11.56 16.47
N ASN A 158 -2.07 10.23 16.32
CA ASN A 158 -3.04 9.38 17.02
C ASN A 158 -2.89 9.45 18.54
N GLU A 159 -4.00 9.30 19.24
CA GLU A 159 -4.01 9.05 20.67
C GLU A 159 -3.65 7.59 20.94
N ILE A 160 -2.78 7.33 21.93
CA ILE A 160 -2.41 5.98 22.36
C ILE A 160 -2.82 5.81 23.82
N ILE A 161 -3.69 4.82 24.06
CA ILE A 161 -4.17 4.45 25.38
C ILE A 161 -3.69 3.04 25.69
N PHE A 162 -2.92 2.87 26.76
CA PHE A 162 -2.64 1.55 27.30
C PHE A 162 -3.81 1.07 28.15
N VAL A 163 -4.23 -0.17 27.91
CA VAL A 163 -5.32 -0.83 28.64
C VAL A 163 -4.73 -2.03 29.38
N GLY A 164 -4.86 -2.06 30.68
CA GLY A 164 -4.43 -3.20 31.50
C GLY A 164 -5.11 -4.48 31.05
N SER A 165 -4.33 -5.50 30.69
CA SER A 165 -4.78 -6.83 30.30
C SER A 165 -4.44 -7.86 31.38
N GLU A 166 -5.31 -8.85 31.54
CA GLU A 166 -4.95 -10.04 32.31
C GLU A 166 -3.88 -10.84 31.54
N PRO A 167 -2.94 -11.49 32.26
CA PRO A 167 -2.06 -12.46 31.62
C PRO A 167 -2.93 -13.54 30.93
N PRO A 168 -2.50 -14.11 29.81
CA PRO A 168 -3.28 -15.16 29.17
C PRO A 168 -3.41 -16.35 30.12
N ASP A 169 -4.61 -16.57 30.66
CA ASP A 169 -4.92 -17.74 31.49
C ASP A 169 -4.87 -19.04 30.71
N THR A 170 -4.77 -18.96 29.38
CA THR A 170 -4.86 -20.08 28.50
C THR A 170 -3.51 -20.38 27.85
N LEU A 171 -2.92 -21.48 28.26
CA LEU A 171 -1.76 -22.06 27.58
C LEU A 171 -2.22 -22.74 26.30
N LEU A 172 -1.74 -22.25 25.16
CA LEU A 172 -1.89 -22.94 23.89
C LEU A 172 -0.68 -23.87 23.65
N PRO A 173 -0.92 -25.13 23.24
CA PRO A 173 0.16 -25.98 22.78
C PRO A 173 0.74 -25.41 21.47
N ILE A 174 2.05 -25.43 21.34
CA ILE A 174 2.79 -25.01 20.15
C ILE A 174 3.45 -26.27 19.58
N GLU A 175 3.11 -26.57 18.34
CA GLU A 175 3.80 -27.61 17.58
C GLU A 175 4.90 -26.95 16.75
N GLY A 176 6.05 -27.62 16.61
CA GLY A 176 7.22 -27.04 15.97
C GLY A 176 7.84 -25.92 16.79
N VAL A 177 8.48 -25.00 16.11
CA VAL A 177 9.22 -23.86 16.67
C VAL A 177 8.63 -22.56 16.12
N LEU A 178 8.26 -21.65 17.00
CA LEU A 178 7.88 -20.29 16.64
C LEU A 178 8.95 -19.32 17.15
N THR A 179 9.54 -18.56 16.25
CA THR A 179 10.47 -17.49 16.60
C THR A 179 9.88 -16.11 16.25
N TYR A 180 10.34 -15.09 16.93
CA TYR A 180 9.94 -13.70 16.69
C TYR A 180 11.00 -12.73 17.22
N VAL A 181 10.94 -11.49 16.76
CA VAL A 181 11.77 -10.41 17.30
C VAL A 181 10.94 -9.58 18.28
N SER A 182 11.50 -9.23 19.44
CA SER A 182 10.95 -8.24 20.35
C SER A 182 12.08 -7.46 21.00
N SER A 183 11.95 -6.12 21.00
CA SER A 183 12.97 -5.21 21.58
C SER A 183 14.38 -5.43 21.03
N GLY A 184 14.50 -5.72 19.73
CA GLY A 184 15.78 -5.99 19.07
C GLY A 184 16.47 -7.30 19.50
N GLN A 185 15.71 -8.27 20.00
CA GLN A 185 16.17 -9.58 20.42
C GLN A 185 15.35 -10.68 19.78
N ALA A 186 15.97 -11.76 19.37
CA ALA A 186 15.30 -12.97 18.90
C ALA A 186 14.79 -13.81 20.07
N TRP A 187 13.57 -14.28 19.94
CA TRP A 187 12.89 -15.14 20.92
C TRP A 187 12.39 -16.43 20.27
N ILE A 188 12.28 -17.48 21.05
CA ILE A 188 11.75 -18.78 20.64
C ILE A 188 10.62 -19.22 21.58
N ILE A 189 9.60 -19.86 21.01
CA ILE A 189 8.51 -20.52 21.71
C ILE A 189 8.44 -21.97 21.26
N GLU A 190 8.42 -22.90 22.22
CA GLU A 190 8.34 -24.32 21.96
C GLU A 190 7.40 -25.01 22.95
N GLY A 191 6.69 -26.04 22.48
CA GLY A 191 5.81 -26.86 23.31
C GLY A 191 4.54 -26.15 23.78
N ASN A 192 4.62 -24.97 24.34
CA ASN A 192 3.47 -24.13 24.70
C ASN A 192 3.82 -22.65 24.80
N THR A 193 2.80 -21.80 24.83
CA THR A 193 2.93 -20.32 24.79
C THR A 193 3.64 -19.71 26.02
N ALA A 194 3.79 -20.44 27.13
CA ALA A 194 4.51 -19.95 28.31
C ALA A 194 6.03 -20.22 28.22
N ASN A 195 6.46 -21.17 27.38
CA ASN A 195 7.86 -21.52 27.22
C ASN A 195 8.52 -20.59 26.20
N ARG A 196 8.92 -19.40 26.64
CA ARG A 196 9.56 -18.36 25.83
C ARG A 196 10.99 -18.15 26.30
N ASN A 197 11.94 -18.33 25.40
CA ASN A 197 13.36 -18.18 25.70
C ASN A 197 14.02 -17.21 24.71
N PRO A 198 15.00 -16.40 25.15
CA PRO A 198 15.79 -15.61 24.23
C PRO A 198 16.77 -16.51 23.44
N LEU A 199 16.93 -16.22 22.15
CA LEU A 199 17.93 -16.86 21.30
C LEU A 199 19.20 -16.03 21.14
N THR A 200 19.10 -14.71 21.30
CA THR A 200 20.22 -13.78 21.14
C THR A 200 20.34 -12.88 22.36
N ASP A 201 21.49 -12.23 22.50
CA ASP A 201 21.66 -11.13 23.44
C ASP A 201 20.82 -9.91 23.05
N ALA A 202 20.48 -9.05 24.01
CA ALA A 202 19.52 -7.99 23.82
C ALA A 202 20.03 -6.84 22.91
N GLY A 203 19.13 -6.33 22.05
CA GLY A 203 19.14 -4.93 21.65
C GLY A 203 19.69 -4.60 20.27
N TYR A 204 20.18 -5.55 19.45
CA TYR A 204 20.91 -5.21 18.22
C TYR A 204 20.29 -5.71 16.92
N LEU A 205 19.27 -6.59 16.95
CA LEU A 205 18.63 -7.02 15.73
C LEU A 205 17.92 -5.84 15.07
N ASP A 206 18.21 -5.63 13.78
CA ASP A 206 17.55 -4.60 12.98
C ASP A 206 16.20 -5.09 12.39
N GLY A 207 15.94 -6.41 12.47
CA GLY A 207 14.74 -7.05 11.94
C GLY A 207 14.67 -7.07 10.40
N ARG A 208 15.72 -6.75 9.70
CA ARG A 208 15.74 -6.72 8.23
C ARG A 208 15.74 -8.12 7.64
N VAL A 209 16.63 -8.97 8.12
CA VAL A 209 16.60 -10.41 7.89
C VAL A 209 16.23 -11.10 9.18
N PHE A 210 15.26 -11.99 9.12
CA PHE A 210 14.87 -12.88 10.20
C PHE A 210 14.18 -14.08 9.61
N ASP A 211 14.93 -15.17 9.38
CA ASP A 211 14.46 -16.34 8.67
C ASP A 211 14.79 -17.63 9.41
N LEU A 212 13.76 -18.43 9.68
CA LEU A 212 13.84 -19.69 10.39
C LEU A 212 13.87 -20.83 9.37
N SER A 213 14.79 -21.78 9.50
CA SER A 213 14.82 -22.97 8.66
C SER A 213 13.50 -23.76 8.78
N ALA A 214 13.15 -24.48 7.72
CA ALA A 214 11.89 -25.24 7.66
C ALA A 214 11.73 -26.25 8.80
N ASP A 215 12.83 -26.81 9.29
CA ASP A 215 12.87 -27.73 10.44
C ASP A 215 12.92 -27.02 11.80
N GLY A 216 13.05 -25.70 11.81
CA GLY A 216 13.11 -24.88 13.02
C GLY A 216 14.44 -24.96 13.78
N GLN A 217 15.46 -25.60 13.23
CA GLN A 217 16.74 -25.78 13.92
C GLN A 217 17.70 -24.61 13.72
N GLN A 218 17.57 -23.86 12.63
CA GLN A 218 18.52 -22.82 12.25
C GLN A 218 17.81 -21.47 12.12
N LEU A 219 18.46 -20.43 12.61
CA LEU A 219 17.96 -19.05 12.50
C LEU A 219 18.99 -18.18 11.80
N LEU A 220 18.57 -17.48 10.76
CA LEU A 220 19.33 -16.47 10.03
C LEU A 220 18.80 -15.08 10.37
N TYR A 221 19.68 -14.14 10.73
CA TYR A 221 19.25 -12.81 11.11
C TYR A 221 20.32 -11.76 10.83
N THR A 222 19.89 -10.51 10.74
CA THR A 222 20.79 -9.34 10.70
C THR A 222 20.83 -8.59 12.03
N SER A 223 22.00 -8.09 12.34
CA SER A 223 22.28 -7.22 13.47
C SER A 223 22.85 -5.90 12.97
N ARG A 224 22.51 -4.80 13.62
CA ARG A 224 23.13 -3.50 13.32
C ARG A 224 24.62 -3.55 13.60
N THR A 225 25.39 -2.83 12.78
CA THR A 225 26.80 -2.61 13.11
C THR A 225 26.92 -1.84 14.42
N PRO A 226 27.91 -2.15 15.27
CA PRO A 226 28.06 -1.48 16.56
C PRO A 226 28.61 -0.04 16.45
N ASP A 227 29.02 0.42 15.29
CA ASP A 227 29.56 1.76 15.08
C ASP A 227 28.41 2.76 14.86
N GLU A 228 28.21 3.69 15.81
CA GLU A 228 27.20 4.74 15.73
C GLU A 228 27.39 5.71 14.56
N SER A 229 28.59 5.72 13.94
CA SER A 229 28.87 6.55 12.76
C SER A 229 28.42 5.92 11.44
N ASP A 230 28.08 4.64 11.46
CA ASP A 230 27.60 3.94 10.29
C ASP A 230 26.17 4.37 9.92
N PRO A 231 25.81 4.33 8.63
CA PRO A 231 24.44 4.55 8.20
C PRO A 231 23.47 3.61 8.90
N ASP A 232 22.25 4.07 9.16
CA ASP A 232 21.19 3.28 9.82
C ASP A 232 20.88 1.94 9.12
N PHE A 233 21.25 1.79 7.86
CA PHE A 233 21.10 0.56 7.11
C PHE A 233 22.21 -0.45 7.36
N SER A 234 23.41 -0.05 7.72
CA SER A 234 24.55 -0.95 7.84
C SER A 234 24.27 -2.06 8.84
N ASN A 235 24.45 -3.29 8.40
CA ASN A 235 24.20 -4.49 9.18
C ASN A 235 25.20 -5.60 8.86
N GLU A 236 25.23 -6.57 9.75
CA GLU A 236 25.98 -7.81 9.66
C GLU A 236 25.02 -9.00 9.63
N LEU A 237 25.36 -10.02 8.84
CA LEU A 237 24.59 -11.27 8.75
C LEU A 237 25.10 -12.29 9.76
N TRP A 238 24.18 -12.89 10.51
CA TRP A 238 24.47 -13.85 11.58
C TRP A 238 23.63 -15.12 11.44
N VAL A 239 24.14 -16.23 11.95
CA VAL A 239 23.43 -17.51 11.99
C VAL A 239 23.51 -18.17 13.36
N ILE A 240 22.42 -18.83 13.77
CA ILE A 240 22.34 -19.82 14.84
C ILE A 240 22.08 -21.17 14.17
N LEU A 241 22.90 -22.19 14.44
CA LEU A 241 22.75 -23.53 13.84
C LEU A 241 21.88 -24.49 14.66
N ASP A 242 21.71 -24.22 15.95
CA ASP A 242 20.90 -25.02 16.85
C ASP A 242 20.10 -24.10 17.79
N THR A 243 18.84 -23.88 17.41
CA THR A 243 17.89 -23.07 18.20
C THR A 243 17.44 -23.75 19.48
N SER A 244 17.63 -25.09 19.59
CA SER A 244 17.23 -25.90 20.75
C SER A 244 18.30 -25.95 21.85
N ALA A 245 19.51 -25.48 21.55
CA ALA A 245 20.59 -25.43 22.53
C ALA A 245 20.23 -24.56 23.74
N SER A 246 20.59 -24.97 24.93
CA SER A 246 20.38 -24.17 26.16
C SER A 246 21.08 -22.82 26.12
N PHE A 247 22.15 -22.71 25.31
CA PHE A 247 22.91 -21.49 25.05
C PHE A 247 23.21 -21.44 23.54
N PRO A 248 22.26 -20.94 22.72
CA PRO A 248 22.45 -20.87 21.29
C PRO A 248 23.67 -20.00 20.95
N ARG A 249 24.50 -20.52 20.04
CA ARG A 249 25.69 -19.80 19.58
C ARG A 249 25.40 -19.08 18.28
N SER A 250 25.58 -17.76 18.29
CA SER A 250 25.56 -16.93 17.08
C SER A 250 26.93 -16.93 16.39
N VAL A 251 26.94 -17.08 15.08
CA VAL A 251 28.13 -17.02 14.23
C VAL A 251 27.93 -15.91 13.21
N GLN A 252 28.85 -14.96 13.19
CA GLN A 252 28.86 -13.88 12.18
C GLN A 252 29.33 -14.45 10.84
N LEU A 253 28.62 -14.09 9.78
CA LEU A 253 28.98 -14.40 8.41
C LEU A 253 29.70 -13.21 7.76
N VAL A 254 30.37 -13.46 6.64
CA VAL A 254 31.14 -12.41 5.93
C VAL A 254 30.28 -11.33 5.28
N PRO A 255 29.07 -11.61 4.73
CA PRO A 255 28.27 -10.58 4.08
C PRO A 255 27.82 -9.48 5.05
N GLU A 256 27.97 -8.24 4.59
CA GLU A 256 27.53 -7.01 5.26
C GLU A 256 26.49 -6.28 4.36
N ASP A 257 25.79 -5.31 4.92
CA ASP A 257 24.77 -4.51 4.23
C ASP A 257 23.72 -5.37 3.52
N VAL A 258 23.33 -6.46 4.19
CA VAL A 258 22.41 -7.46 3.66
C VAL A 258 20.99 -6.93 3.69
N ARG A 259 20.33 -6.93 2.53
CA ARG A 259 18.94 -6.51 2.38
C ARG A 259 17.96 -7.66 2.56
N VAL A 260 18.26 -8.81 1.97
CA VAL A 260 17.44 -10.02 2.02
C VAL A 260 18.39 -11.21 2.21
N ALA A 261 18.01 -12.14 3.07
CA ALA A 261 18.64 -13.44 3.12
C ALA A 261 17.61 -14.51 3.52
N GLN A 262 17.74 -15.72 2.98
CA GLN A 262 16.79 -16.81 3.16
C GLN A 262 17.52 -18.15 3.21
N TRP A 263 16.97 -19.09 3.97
CA TRP A 263 17.33 -20.49 3.86
C TRP A 263 16.78 -21.06 2.55
N VAL A 264 17.65 -21.61 1.72
CA VAL A 264 17.27 -22.32 0.48
C VAL A 264 17.04 -23.79 0.78
N ARG A 265 17.92 -24.36 1.59
CA ARG A 265 17.88 -25.72 2.14
C ARG A 265 18.81 -25.77 3.36
N PRO A 266 18.81 -26.85 4.15
CA PRO A 266 19.68 -26.94 5.32
C PRO A 266 21.12 -26.56 4.99
N TYR A 267 21.71 -25.69 5.79
CA TYR A 267 23.08 -25.15 5.66
C TYR A 267 23.40 -24.46 4.34
N THR A 268 22.39 -24.08 3.57
CA THR A 268 22.56 -23.28 2.34
C THR A 268 21.68 -22.05 2.41
N ILE A 269 22.27 -20.89 2.31
CA ILE A 269 21.58 -19.60 2.32
C ILE A 269 21.78 -18.86 1.01
N SER A 270 20.79 -18.08 0.63
CA SER A 270 20.93 -17.01 -0.37
C SER A 270 20.88 -15.66 0.30
N TYR A 271 21.59 -14.67 -0.26
CA TYR A 271 21.52 -13.30 0.21
C TYR A 271 21.69 -12.29 -0.93
N SER A 272 21.09 -11.11 -0.73
CA SER A 272 21.18 -9.95 -1.60
C SER A 272 21.58 -8.73 -0.78
N THR A 273 22.37 -7.84 -1.37
CA THR A 273 22.98 -6.72 -0.68
C THR A 273 22.41 -5.37 -1.12
N ALA A 274 22.73 -4.33 -0.38
CA ALA A 274 22.38 -2.96 -0.73
C ALA A 274 23.52 -2.02 -0.41
N ASN A 275 23.51 -0.85 -1.05
CA ASN A 275 24.42 0.24 -0.72
C ASN A 275 23.75 1.16 0.31
N PRO A 276 24.27 1.31 1.51
CA PRO A 276 23.79 2.29 2.48
C PRO A 276 23.86 3.71 1.91
N THR A 277 22.82 4.50 2.13
CA THR A 277 22.73 5.88 1.67
C THR A 277 22.19 6.76 2.79
N THR A 278 22.49 8.06 2.72
CA THR A 278 21.92 9.05 3.63
C THR A 278 20.59 9.62 3.14
N ASP A 279 20.16 9.24 1.92
CA ASP A 279 18.98 9.75 1.26
C ASP A 279 17.90 8.68 1.11
N GLY A 280 16.65 9.09 1.03
CA GLY A 280 15.50 8.24 0.74
C GLY A 280 15.24 7.21 1.83
N ALA A 281 15.31 5.92 1.49
CA ALA A 281 15.08 4.81 2.42
C ALA A 281 16.31 4.47 3.29
N GLY A 282 17.41 5.21 3.17
CA GLY A 282 18.68 4.91 3.82
C GLY A 282 19.51 3.84 3.11
N TRP A 283 19.05 3.35 1.97
CA TRP A 283 19.73 2.30 1.19
C TRP A 283 19.28 2.29 -0.27
N ARG A 284 20.07 1.65 -1.10
CA ARG A 284 19.78 1.35 -2.50
C ARG A 284 20.15 -0.09 -2.81
N ALA A 285 19.19 -0.89 -3.31
CA ALA A 285 19.42 -2.30 -3.63
C ALA A 285 20.47 -2.47 -4.75
N TYR A 286 21.34 -3.45 -4.61
CA TYR A 286 22.19 -3.93 -5.70
C TYR A 286 21.45 -4.88 -6.64
N ASN A 287 20.35 -5.50 -6.18
CA ASN A 287 19.58 -6.52 -6.92
C ASN A 287 20.45 -7.70 -7.36
N ASP A 288 21.46 -8.00 -6.60
CA ASP A 288 22.30 -9.17 -6.68
C ASP A 288 21.66 -10.36 -5.97
N LEU A 289 22.15 -11.55 -6.22
CA LEU A 289 21.82 -12.73 -5.41
C LEU A 289 23.00 -13.69 -5.40
N TYR A 290 23.39 -14.08 -4.22
CA TYR A 290 24.46 -15.03 -3.98
C TYR A 290 23.97 -16.24 -3.20
N LEU A 291 24.55 -17.42 -3.46
CA LEU A 291 24.42 -18.63 -2.66
C LEU A 291 25.73 -18.92 -1.94
N ILE A 292 25.61 -19.36 -0.69
CA ILE A 292 26.73 -19.87 0.10
C ILE A 292 26.29 -21.10 0.90
N GLN A 293 27.24 -22.01 1.16
CA GLN A 293 27.04 -23.12 2.05
C GLN A 293 27.77 -22.90 3.36
N LEU A 294 27.14 -23.33 4.44
CA LEU A 294 27.69 -23.24 5.79
C LEU A 294 28.19 -24.63 6.24
N ASP A 295 29.27 -24.60 7.00
CA ASP A 295 29.76 -25.80 7.71
C ASP A 295 28.76 -26.17 8.81
N PRO A 296 28.23 -27.41 8.82
CA PRO A 296 27.20 -27.82 9.78
C PRO A 296 27.65 -27.84 11.24
N GLU A 297 28.94 -27.90 11.52
CA GLU A 297 29.47 -27.97 12.89
C GLU A 297 29.83 -26.57 13.42
N THR A 298 30.37 -25.73 12.56
CA THR A 298 30.92 -24.43 12.98
C THR A 298 30.05 -23.23 12.61
N GLY A 299 29.17 -23.36 11.61
CA GLY A 299 28.39 -22.27 11.02
C GLY A 299 29.19 -21.34 10.10
N ALA A 300 30.50 -21.62 9.93
CA ALA A 300 31.33 -20.81 9.06
C ALA A 300 31.00 -21.05 7.57
N MET A 301 31.20 -20.04 6.75
CA MET A 301 31.06 -20.19 5.30
C MET A 301 32.10 -21.18 4.76
N LEU A 302 31.64 -22.15 3.97
CA LEU A 302 32.55 -23.13 3.34
C LEU A 302 33.29 -22.46 2.18
N PRO A 303 34.64 -22.53 2.15
CA PRO A 303 35.42 -21.98 1.05
C PRO A 303 35.06 -22.62 -0.30
N GLY A 304 34.91 -21.79 -1.34
CA GLY A 304 34.62 -22.23 -2.71
C GLY A 304 33.17 -22.62 -2.99
N THR A 305 32.26 -22.35 -2.05
CA THR A 305 30.80 -22.55 -2.25
C THR A 305 30.06 -21.27 -2.61
N PHE A 306 30.77 -20.17 -2.71
CA PHE A 306 30.19 -18.90 -3.16
C PHE A 306 29.80 -19.01 -4.64
N GLU A 307 28.55 -18.76 -4.92
CA GLU A 307 27.96 -18.78 -6.25
C GLU A 307 27.13 -17.49 -6.46
N GLU A 308 27.43 -16.77 -7.54
CA GLU A 308 26.65 -15.61 -7.97
C GLU A 308 25.54 -16.10 -8.90
N ILE A 309 24.29 -16.03 -8.45
CA ILE A 309 23.10 -16.39 -9.24
C ILE A 309 22.62 -15.19 -10.07
N ILE A 310 22.59 -13.99 -9.46
CA ILE A 310 22.17 -12.77 -10.12
C ILE A 310 23.26 -11.74 -9.90
N SER A 311 23.81 -11.23 -11.01
CA SER A 311 24.80 -10.13 -10.95
C SER A 311 24.15 -8.82 -10.56
N ALA A 312 24.89 -8.01 -9.80
CA ALA A 312 24.42 -6.71 -9.34
C ALA A 312 23.93 -5.83 -10.50
N ASN A 313 22.69 -5.40 -10.44
CA ASN A 313 22.05 -4.56 -11.43
C ASN A 313 21.16 -3.51 -10.78
N ALA A 314 21.69 -2.29 -10.65
CA ALA A 314 20.96 -1.15 -10.10
C ALA A 314 20.22 -0.32 -11.17
N LEU A 315 20.11 -0.81 -12.41
CA LEU A 315 19.47 -0.13 -13.53
C LEU A 315 17.98 -0.48 -13.61
N GLY A 316 17.17 0.52 -13.95
CA GLY A 316 15.72 0.39 -14.12
C GLY A 316 14.91 1.24 -13.15
N SER A 317 13.68 1.53 -13.53
CA SER A 317 12.79 2.48 -12.82
C SER A 317 12.53 2.10 -11.36
N TYR A 318 12.52 0.80 -11.05
CA TYR A 318 12.24 0.28 -9.71
C TYR A 318 13.44 -0.40 -9.04
N ALA A 319 14.61 -0.41 -9.70
CA ALA A 319 15.81 -1.08 -9.19
C ALA A 319 16.30 -0.50 -7.86
N TYR A 320 16.05 0.77 -7.60
CA TYR A 320 16.40 1.43 -6.33
C TYR A 320 15.79 0.71 -5.11
N TRP A 321 14.53 0.28 -5.21
CA TRP A 321 13.77 -0.31 -4.10
C TRP A 321 14.03 -1.81 -3.93
N GLY A 322 14.70 -2.43 -4.90
CA GLY A 322 14.97 -3.86 -4.94
C GLY A 322 13.77 -4.69 -5.38
N ARG A 323 14.04 -5.96 -5.62
CA ARG A 323 13.04 -6.98 -5.95
C ARG A 323 12.71 -7.81 -4.72
N ARG A 324 11.53 -8.43 -4.71
CA ARG A 324 11.28 -9.56 -3.83
C ARG A 324 11.80 -10.80 -4.53
N LEU A 325 12.51 -11.63 -3.77
CA LEU A 325 13.01 -12.92 -4.20
C LEU A 325 12.53 -13.95 -3.18
N LEU A 326 11.97 -15.06 -3.64
CA LEU A 326 11.41 -16.09 -2.78
C LEU A 326 11.67 -17.49 -3.35
N TRP A 327 12.41 -18.31 -2.63
CA TRP A 327 12.65 -19.69 -3.01
C TRP A 327 11.39 -20.54 -2.81
N SER A 328 11.21 -21.52 -3.71
CA SER A 328 10.23 -22.59 -3.51
C SER A 328 10.59 -23.43 -2.28
N PRO A 329 9.61 -24.10 -1.63
CA PRO A 329 9.86 -24.87 -0.41
C PRO A 329 10.90 -25.99 -0.57
N ASP A 330 11.10 -26.50 -1.78
CA ASP A 330 12.11 -27.51 -2.13
C ASP A 330 13.47 -26.92 -2.52
N GLY A 331 13.58 -25.59 -2.63
CA GLY A 331 14.79 -24.88 -3.00
C GLY A 331 15.23 -25.07 -4.45
N THR A 332 14.32 -25.46 -5.35
CA THR A 332 14.63 -25.74 -6.77
C THR A 332 14.22 -24.61 -7.71
N GLN A 333 13.31 -23.74 -7.29
CA GLN A 333 12.83 -22.60 -8.07
C GLN A 333 12.95 -21.31 -7.27
N LEU A 334 13.19 -20.21 -7.96
CA LEU A 334 13.27 -18.87 -7.38
C LEU A 334 12.25 -17.95 -8.06
N ALA A 335 11.25 -17.52 -7.31
CA ALA A 335 10.31 -16.52 -7.77
C ALA A 335 10.83 -15.10 -7.49
N TRP A 336 10.47 -14.19 -8.38
CA TRP A 336 10.74 -12.77 -8.21
C TRP A 336 9.48 -11.94 -8.41
N ALA A 337 9.42 -10.77 -7.76
CA ALA A 337 8.38 -9.77 -8.01
C ALA A 337 8.96 -8.35 -8.01
N ASN A 338 8.45 -7.56 -8.93
CA ASN A 338 8.60 -6.11 -9.02
C ASN A 338 7.25 -5.42 -8.81
N ALA A 339 7.25 -4.10 -8.94
CA ALA A 339 6.02 -3.30 -8.84
C ALA A 339 5.00 -3.56 -9.96
N ASP A 340 5.42 -4.09 -11.11
CA ASP A 340 4.64 -4.25 -12.35
C ASP A 340 4.63 -5.67 -12.92
N SER A 341 5.40 -6.59 -12.32
CA SER A 341 5.60 -7.92 -12.89
C SER A 341 6.14 -8.91 -11.87
N LEU A 342 5.91 -10.17 -12.14
CA LEU A 342 6.49 -11.29 -11.40
C LEU A 342 6.83 -12.46 -12.34
N GLY A 343 7.67 -13.37 -11.85
CA GLY A 343 8.07 -14.53 -12.62
C GLY A 343 9.07 -15.42 -11.88
N LEU A 344 9.83 -16.18 -12.65
CA LEU A 344 10.89 -17.05 -12.16
C LEU A 344 12.26 -16.56 -12.60
N VAL A 345 13.28 -16.93 -11.85
CA VAL A 345 14.68 -16.74 -12.24
C VAL A 345 15.19 -18.03 -12.85
N ASP A 346 15.78 -17.96 -14.03
CA ASP A 346 16.58 -19.03 -14.58
C ASP A 346 17.89 -19.12 -13.75
N LEU A 347 18.02 -20.20 -12.99
CA LEU A 347 19.15 -20.36 -12.05
C LEU A 347 20.49 -20.67 -12.74
N GLU A 348 20.48 -21.03 -14.03
CA GLU A 348 21.70 -21.28 -14.81
C GLU A 348 22.26 -19.98 -15.39
N THR A 349 21.39 -19.07 -15.82
CA THR A 349 21.79 -17.84 -16.51
C THR A 349 21.65 -16.58 -15.64
N GLY A 350 20.83 -16.62 -14.59
CA GLY A 350 20.44 -15.47 -13.78
C GLY A 350 19.41 -14.56 -14.46
N ASP A 351 18.83 -14.99 -15.58
CA ASP A 351 17.83 -14.24 -16.33
C ASP A 351 16.44 -14.29 -15.67
N PHE A 352 15.62 -13.29 -15.94
CA PHE A 352 14.28 -13.13 -15.36
C PHE A 352 13.20 -13.49 -16.37
N ASP A 353 12.59 -14.66 -16.21
CA ASP A 353 11.42 -15.05 -16.97
C ASP A 353 10.17 -14.44 -16.40
N THR A 354 9.52 -13.56 -17.15
CA THR A 354 8.28 -12.90 -16.73
C THR A 354 7.09 -13.80 -17.01
N LEU A 355 6.37 -14.19 -15.97
CA LEU A 355 5.17 -15.02 -16.09
C LEU A 355 3.89 -14.20 -16.01
N MET A 356 3.86 -13.12 -15.25
CA MET A 356 2.68 -12.25 -15.12
C MET A 356 3.09 -10.78 -15.12
N THR A 357 2.28 -9.96 -15.80
CA THR A 357 2.40 -8.49 -15.74
C THR A 357 1.10 -7.88 -15.22
N PHE A 358 1.22 -6.79 -14.50
CA PHE A 358 0.13 -5.99 -13.98
C PHE A 358 0.54 -4.52 -13.96
N LYS A 359 -0.41 -3.63 -13.68
CA LYS A 359 -0.11 -2.20 -13.60
C LYS A 359 0.52 -1.89 -12.25
N GLU A 360 1.59 -1.08 -12.25
CA GLU A 360 2.19 -0.58 -11.01
C GLU A 360 1.22 0.34 -10.25
N TYR A 361 1.33 0.33 -8.93
CA TYR A 361 0.63 1.27 -8.06
C TYR A 361 1.59 2.38 -7.63
N ALA A 362 1.54 3.51 -8.34
CA ALA A 362 2.43 4.65 -8.17
C ALA A 362 1.95 5.76 -7.21
N PRO A 363 0.65 5.91 -6.84
CA PRO A 363 0.19 7.03 -5.99
C PRO A 363 0.89 7.14 -4.63
N LEU A 364 1.56 6.07 -4.17
CA LEU A 364 2.36 6.11 -2.94
C LEU A 364 3.63 6.97 -3.09
N LEU A 365 4.18 7.10 -4.31
CA LEU A 365 5.36 7.92 -4.58
C LEU A 365 5.11 9.41 -4.37
N GLU A 366 3.91 9.89 -4.68
CA GLU A 366 3.56 11.30 -4.54
C GLU A 366 3.22 11.69 -3.09
N ARG A 367 2.68 10.75 -2.30
CA ARG A 367 2.22 11.01 -0.93
C ARG A 367 3.33 11.03 0.11
N PHE A 368 4.39 10.31 -0.13
CA PHE A 368 5.48 10.14 0.85
C PHE A 368 6.78 10.55 0.17
N GLN A 369 7.24 11.77 0.31
CA GLN A 369 8.53 12.24 -0.22
C GLN A 369 9.63 11.22 0.12
N GLY A 370 9.97 10.35 -0.86
CA GLY A 370 10.91 9.26 -0.69
C GLY A 370 10.30 7.90 -0.31
N ALA A 371 8.98 7.73 -0.37
CA ALA A 371 8.35 6.45 -0.08
C ALA A 371 8.66 5.39 -1.14
N SER A 372 8.83 4.18 -0.66
CA SER A 372 9.05 2.99 -1.44
C SER A 372 7.90 2.70 -2.42
N VAL A 373 8.24 2.25 -3.60
CA VAL A 373 7.30 1.63 -4.54
C VAL A 373 6.66 0.42 -3.83
N TRP A 374 5.35 0.27 -3.98
CA TRP A 374 4.68 -0.94 -3.51
C TRP A 374 5.10 -2.13 -4.38
N ILE A 375 5.63 -3.18 -3.75
CA ILE A 375 6.00 -4.43 -4.39
C ILE A 375 5.17 -5.52 -3.74
N PRO A 376 4.41 -6.34 -4.51
CA PRO A 376 3.57 -7.38 -3.97
C PRO A 376 4.39 -8.45 -3.23
N THR A 377 3.78 -9.05 -2.22
CA THR A 377 4.32 -10.23 -1.55
C THR A 377 4.00 -11.49 -2.36
N LEU A 378 4.85 -12.50 -2.22
CA LEU A 378 4.69 -13.81 -2.83
C LEU A 378 4.58 -14.87 -1.75
N SER A 379 3.84 -15.94 -2.03
CA SER A 379 3.89 -17.18 -1.25
C SER A 379 3.77 -18.39 -2.17
N TRP A 380 4.60 -19.41 -1.89
CA TRP A 380 4.60 -20.69 -2.59
C TRP A 380 3.70 -21.71 -1.89
N SER A 381 2.93 -22.46 -2.68
CA SER A 381 2.40 -23.75 -2.23
C SER A 381 3.41 -24.87 -2.47
N ALA A 382 3.21 -26.00 -1.82
CA ALA A 382 4.09 -27.14 -2.00
C ALA A 382 3.99 -27.82 -3.39
N ASP A 383 2.91 -27.56 -4.13
CA ASP A 383 2.64 -28.14 -5.45
C ASP A 383 2.90 -27.16 -6.62
N GLY A 384 3.62 -26.05 -6.35
CA GLY A 384 4.11 -25.15 -7.39
C GLY A 384 3.16 -24.02 -7.79
N HIS A 385 2.22 -23.64 -6.90
CA HIS A 385 1.44 -22.43 -7.10
C HIS A 385 2.07 -21.24 -6.37
N LEU A 386 2.04 -20.09 -7.01
CA LEU A 386 2.35 -18.80 -6.41
C LEU A 386 1.05 -18.03 -6.16
N VAL A 387 0.88 -17.49 -4.96
CA VAL A 387 -0.16 -16.50 -4.68
C VAL A 387 0.48 -15.14 -4.39
N THR A 388 -0.15 -14.10 -4.89
CA THR A 388 0.29 -12.71 -4.72
C THR A 388 -0.90 -11.78 -4.61
N THR A 389 -0.68 -10.61 -4.01
CA THR A 389 -1.56 -9.46 -4.18
C THR A 389 -1.16 -8.75 -5.46
N MET A 390 -2.11 -8.39 -6.29
CA MET A 390 -1.83 -7.58 -7.48
C MET A 390 -2.77 -6.39 -7.58
N HIS A 391 -2.32 -5.36 -8.27
CA HIS A 391 -3.16 -4.24 -8.65
C HIS A 391 -4.19 -4.74 -9.68
N GLY A 392 -5.46 -4.74 -9.28
CA GLY A 392 -6.56 -5.31 -10.06
C GLY A 392 -7.02 -4.39 -11.20
N ASP A 393 -7.92 -4.92 -12.03
CA ASP A 393 -8.49 -4.18 -13.14
C ASP A 393 -9.31 -2.98 -12.64
N PRO A 394 -9.25 -1.83 -13.33
CA PRO A 394 -10.04 -0.66 -12.96
C PRO A 394 -11.54 -0.89 -13.22
N TYR A 395 -12.38 -0.09 -12.57
CA TYR A 395 -13.78 0.02 -12.99
C TYR A 395 -13.86 0.57 -14.43
N ALA A 396 -14.99 0.29 -15.09
CA ALA A 396 -15.27 0.88 -16.39
C ALA A 396 -15.14 2.42 -16.29
N ASP A 397 -14.41 3.03 -17.21
CA ASP A 397 -14.11 4.46 -17.32
C ASP A 397 -12.97 4.99 -16.43
N GLU A 398 -12.28 4.18 -15.63
CA GLU A 398 -11.03 4.54 -14.96
C GLU A 398 -9.80 4.20 -15.81
N ALA A 399 -8.73 5.00 -15.69
CA ALA A 399 -7.44 4.61 -16.22
C ALA A 399 -6.83 3.49 -15.36
N PRO A 400 -6.15 2.50 -15.95
CA PRO A 400 -5.58 1.39 -15.17
C PRO A 400 -4.67 1.81 -14.02
N GLU A 401 -3.94 2.89 -14.19
CA GLU A 401 -3.04 3.47 -13.18
C GLU A 401 -3.76 4.11 -11.99
N ASP A 402 -5.02 4.49 -12.16
CA ASP A 402 -5.85 5.11 -11.13
C ASP A 402 -6.71 4.10 -10.36
N SER A 403 -6.68 2.83 -10.77
CA SER A 403 -7.42 1.77 -10.07
C SER A 403 -7.03 1.70 -8.60
N ILE A 404 -8.05 1.60 -7.75
CA ILE A 404 -7.90 1.42 -6.30
C ILE A 404 -8.16 -0.03 -5.87
N ILE A 405 -8.34 -0.92 -6.85
CA ILE A 405 -8.67 -2.33 -6.63
C ILE A 405 -7.38 -3.12 -6.48
N PHE A 406 -7.37 -4.04 -5.52
CA PHE A 406 -6.32 -5.02 -5.32
C PHE A 406 -6.96 -6.38 -5.07
N ASP A 407 -6.50 -7.36 -5.84
CA ASP A 407 -7.02 -8.72 -5.84
C ASP A 407 -5.91 -9.70 -5.44
N LEU A 408 -6.28 -10.89 -4.97
CA LEU A 408 -5.34 -12.00 -4.98
C LEU A 408 -5.31 -12.63 -6.37
N ALA A 409 -4.11 -12.90 -6.84
CA ALA A 409 -3.85 -13.66 -8.04
C ALA A 409 -3.12 -14.95 -7.72
N VAL A 410 -3.39 -16.01 -8.47
CA VAL A 410 -2.71 -17.29 -8.40
C VAL A 410 -2.11 -17.64 -9.75
N LEU A 411 -0.88 -18.11 -9.73
CA LEU A 411 -0.14 -18.61 -10.88
C LEU A 411 0.32 -20.04 -10.59
N ASP A 412 -0.04 -20.99 -11.46
CA ASP A 412 0.54 -22.33 -11.50
C ASP A 412 1.75 -22.32 -12.43
N VAL A 413 2.94 -22.40 -11.86
CA VAL A 413 4.19 -22.31 -12.62
C VAL A 413 4.45 -23.54 -13.51
N ASN A 414 3.73 -24.65 -13.28
CA ASN A 414 3.88 -25.89 -14.08
C ASN A 414 2.99 -25.92 -15.32
N SER A 415 1.95 -25.09 -15.37
CA SER A 415 0.96 -25.10 -16.47
C SER A 415 0.69 -23.73 -17.11
N ASP A 416 1.42 -22.70 -16.71
CA ASP A 416 1.21 -21.28 -17.13
C ASP A 416 -0.21 -20.77 -16.86
N LEU A 417 -0.97 -21.45 -15.99
CA LEU A 417 -2.30 -21.00 -15.60
C LEU A 417 -2.22 -19.79 -14.67
N GLN A 418 -2.89 -18.72 -15.07
CA GLN A 418 -2.97 -17.48 -14.30
C GLN A 418 -4.43 -17.13 -14.00
N ILE A 419 -4.74 -16.92 -12.72
CA ILE A 419 -6.06 -16.45 -12.26
C ILE A 419 -5.82 -15.11 -11.55
N LYS A 420 -6.12 -14.00 -12.25
CA LYS A 420 -5.80 -12.65 -11.78
C LYS A 420 -6.73 -12.12 -10.70
N ASP A 421 -7.98 -12.54 -10.73
CA ASP A 421 -9.04 -12.16 -9.78
C ASP A 421 -9.47 -13.35 -8.90
N PHE A 422 -8.50 -14.14 -8.44
CA PHE A 422 -8.71 -15.35 -7.67
C PHE A 422 -9.56 -15.11 -6.41
N ILE A 423 -9.22 -14.06 -5.63
CA ILE A 423 -10.07 -13.50 -4.59
C ILE A 423 -10.10 -11.98 -4.80
N PRO A 424 -11.26 -11.42 -5.23
CA PRO A 424 -11.33 -10.01 -5.58
C PRO A 424 -11.40 -9.09 -4.36
N GLN A 425 -10.95 -7.85 -4.54
CA GLN A 425 -11.11 -6.74 -3.61
C GLN A 425 -10.56 -7.00 -2.20
N VAL A 426 -9.39 -7.60 -2.12
CA VAL A 426 -8.75 -7.90 -0.83
C VAL A 426 -8.01 -6.69 -0.23
N GLY A 427 -7.56 -5.74 -1.06
CA GLY A 427 -6.82 -4.56 -0.66
C GLY A 427 -5.30 -4.72 -0.75
N ILE A 428 -4.59 -3.58 -0.78
CA ILE A 428 -3.15 -3.48 -1.06
C ILE A 428 -2.27 -4.23 -0.03
N TRP A 429 -2.69 -4.29 1.25
CA TRP A 429 -1.92 -4.91 2.33
C TRP A 429 -2.41 -6.34 2.62
N SER A 430 -2.77 -7.09 1.59
CA SER A 430 -3.36 -8.41 1.76
C SER A 430 -2.38 -9.49 2.24
N ILE A 431 -1.13 -9.46 1.83
CA ILE A 431 -0.03 -10.32 2.30
C ILE A 431 -0.45 -11.81 2.37
N PRO A 432 -0.78 -12.44 1.24
CA PRO A 432 -1.24 -13.83 1.24
C PRO A 432 -0.12 -14.80 1.64
N ALA A 433 -0.50 -15.87 2.34
CA ALA A 433 0.39 -16.95 2.74
C ALA A 433 -0.30 -18.30 2.61
N TYR A 434 0.32 -19.23 1.87
CA TYR A 434 -0.11 -20.62 1.86
C TYR A 434 0.23 -21.30 3.18
N SER A 435 -0.67 -22.18 3.63
CA SER A 435 -0.38 -23.06 4.76
C SER A 435 0.55 -24.21 4.35
N PRO A 436 1.19 -24.88 5.32
CA PRO A 436 1.75 -26.19 5.08
C PRO A 436 0.68 -27.14 4.53
N THR A 437 1.12 -28.12 3.72
CA THR A 437 0.26 -29.20 3.24
C THR A 437 -0.14 -30.11 4.39
N VAL A 438 -1.44 -30.38 4.49
CA VAL A 438 -2.04 -31.31 5.44
C VAL A 438 -2.91 -32.32 4.69
N GLU A 439 -3.32 -33.41 5.34
CA GLU A 439 -4.28 -34.35 4.76
C GLU A 439 -5.72 -33.93 5.11
N ASP A 440 -6.62 -33.97 4.13
CA ASP A 440 -8.05 -33.82 4.34
C ASP A 440 -8.66 -35.09 4.98
N ASP A 441 -9.96 -35.08 5.28
CA ASP A 441 -10.68 -36.21 5.86
C ASP A 441 -10.67 -37.48 4.98
N ALA A 442 -10.35 -37.36 3.71
CA ALA A 442 -10.20 -38.44 2.75
C ALA A 442 -8.76 -38.91 2.57
N GLY A 443 -7.78 -38.28 3.25
CA GLY A 443 -6.37 -38.56 3.17
C GLY A 443 -5.67 -37.95 1.95
N ASN A 444 -6.30 -36.95 1.28
CA ASN A 444 -5.67 -36.27 0.17
C ASN A 444 -4.88 -35.05 0.67
N PRO A 445 -3.73 -34.72 0.03
CA PRO A 445 -2.99 -33.52 0.37
C PRO A 445 -3.82 -32.25 0.03
N THR A 446 -3.91 -31.36 0.99
CA THR A 446 -4.59 -30.08 0.83
C THR A 446 -3.85 -28.98 1.61
N TYR A 447 -4.15 -27.72 1.30
CA TYR A 447 -3.64 -26.55 1.99
C TYR A 447 -4.69 -25.41 1.94
N SER A 448 -4.49 -24.39 2.75
CA SER A 448 -5.32 -23.20 2.82
C SER A 448 -4.51 -21.96 2.48
N ILE A 449 -5.20 -20.87 2.22
CA ILE A 449 -4.60 -19.54 2.03
C ILE A 449 -5.08 -18.64 3.17
N ALA A 450 -4.15 -18.05 3.91
CA ALA A 450 -4.45 -16.95 4.81
C ALA A 450 -4.08 -15.62 4.16
N TYR A 451 -4.86 -14.59 4.40
CA TYR A 451 -4.61 -13.26 3.88
C TYR A 451 -5.32 -12.20 4.71
N PHE A 452 -4.82 -10.97 4.64
CA PHE A 452 -5.54 -9.85 5.21
C PHE A 452 -6.51 -9.28 4.17
N LYS A 453 -7.77 -9.05 4.56
CA LYS A 453 -8.81 -8.47 3.71
C LYS A 453 -9.22 -7.12 4.24
N ALA A 454 -9.20 -6.12 3.38
CA ALA A 454 -9.57 -4.75 3.69
C ALA A 454 -11.05 -4.64 4.10
N ARG A 455 -11.36 -3.97 5.21
CA ARG A 455 -12.73 -3.67 5.61
C ARG A 455 -13.43 -2.72 4.63
N ASN A 456 -12.65 -1.85 3.98
CA ASN A 456 -13.11 -1.02 2.88
C ASN A 456 -12.13 -1.14 1.70
N PRO A 457 -12.39 -2.06 0.75
CA PRO A 457 -11.50 -2.29 -0.39
C PRO A 457 -11.30 -1.06 -1.28
N LEU A 458 -12.29 -0.17 -1.33
CA LEU A 458 -12.24 1.07 -2.14
C LEU A 458 -11.42 2.20 -1.48
N ASN A 459 -10.90 1.96 -0.28
CA ASN A 459 -9.95 2.83 0.41
C ASN A 459 -8.85 1.98 1.05
N SER A 460 -8.34 1.01 0.32
CA SER A 460 -7.46 -0.03 0.87
C SER A 460 -6.17 0.48 1.51
N PRO A 461 -5.50 1.56 1.05
CA PRO A 461 -4.32 2.09 1.73
C PRO A 461 -4.59 2.70 3.12
N GLY A 462 -5.82 3.14 3.39
CA GLY A 462 -6.19 3.86 4.61
C GLY A 462 -7.18 3.14 5.53
N THR A 463 -7.59 1.94 5.18
CA THR A 463 -8.56 1.16 5.96
C THR A 463 -7.89 0.20 6.94
N GLU A 464 -8.70 -0.41 7.77
CA GLU A 464 -8.33 -1.56 8.60
C GLU A 464 -8.50 -2.88 7.84
N TYR A 465 -7.75 -3.89 8.25
CA TYR A 465 -7.75 -5.23 7.68
C TYR A 465 -8.09 -6.27 8.74
N ASP A 466 -8.73 -7.34 8.31
CA ASP A 466 -8.95 -8.53 9.10
C ASP A 466 -8.25 -9.73 8.45
N LEU A 467 -7.79 -10.68 9.27
CA LEU A 467 -7.28 -11.96 8.81
C LEU A 467 -8.44 -12.85 8.34
N TRP A 468 -8.32 -13.36 7.13
CA TRP A 468 -9.22 -14.33 6.52
C TRP A 468 -8.46 -15.59 6.14
N VAL A 469 -9.19 -16.69 6.05
CA VAL A 469 -8.67 -17.97 5.56
C VAL A 469 -9.66 -18.50 4.53
N ALA A 470 -9.13 -19.03 3.43
CA ALA A 470 -9.87 -19.70 2.38
C ALA A 470 -9.25 -21.07 2.08
N ASP A 471 -10.01 -21.94 1.43
CA ASP A 471 -9.50 -23.18 0.86
C ASP A 471 -8.56 -22.88 -0.33
N ARG A 472 -7.80 -23.86 -0.76
CA ARG A 472 -6.80 -23.71 -1.83
C ARG A 472 -7.36 -23.22 -3.17
N ASP A 473 -8.65 -23.37 -3.41
CA ASP A 473 -9.37 -22.92 -4.61
C ASP A 473 -10.07 -21.56 -4.42
N GLY A 474 -9.82 -20.88 -3.30
CA GLY A 474 -10.44 -19.61 -2.94
C GLY A 474 -11.86 -19.73 -2.36
N SER A 475 -12.40 -20.95 -2.26
CA SER A 475 -13.73 -21.18 -1.66
C SER A 475 -13.68 -21.14 -0.13
N ASN A 476 -14.87 -21.17 0.49
CA ASN A 476 -15.04 -21.22 1.95
C ASN A 476 -14.29 -20.12 2.71
N GLU A 477 -14.21 -18.91 2.12
CA GLU A 477 -13.64 -17.75 2.80
C GLU A 477 -14.31 -17.52 4.16
N ARG A 478 -13.50 -17.38 5.20
CA ARG A 478 -14.00 -17.07 6.54
C ARG A 478 -13.13 -16.05 7.25
N LEU A 479 -13.78 -15.12 7.93
CA LEU A 479 -13.14 -14.19 8.85
C LEU A 479 -12.59 -14.94 10.06
N VAL A 480 -11.34 -14.66 10.42
CA VAL A 480 -10.64 -15.33 11.52
C VAL A 480 -10.35 -14.37 12.67
N PHE A 481 -9.76 -13.19 12.39
CA PHE A 481 -9.30 -12.26 13.43
C PHE A 481 -9.01 -10.87 12.84
N PRO A 482 -9.17 -9.75 13.59
CA PRO A 482 -9.81 -9.66 14.91
C PRO A 482 -11.34 -9.58 14.82
N GLY A 483 -11.92 -9.32 13.66
CA GLY A 483 -13.36 -9.14 13.45
C GLY A 483 -13.88 -7.75 13.83
N ALA A 484 -15.17 -7.52 13.57
CA ALA A 484 -15.78 -6.19 13.66
C ALA A 484 -15.81 -5.59 15.09
N ASP A 485 -15.71 -6.42 16.11
CA ASP A 485 -15.78 -5.98 17.52
C ASP A 485 -14.47 -5.36 18.04
N ARG A 486 -13.42 -5.42 17.22
CA ARG A 486 -12.10 -4.91 17.57
C ARG A 486 -11.53 -4.06 16.44
N PRO A 487 -10.60 -3.14 16.73
CA PRO A 487 -9.81 -2.50 15.68
C PRO A 487 -9.16 -3.54 14.77
N GLY A 488 -9.13 -3.30 13.46
CA GLY A 488 -8.42 -4.14 12.52
C GLY A 488 -6.92 -3.86 12.50
N LEU A 489 -6.19 -4.59 11.68
CA LEU A 489 -4.79 -4.32 11.39
C LEU A 489 -4.70 -3.09 10.47
N ARG A 490 -3.79 -2.17 10.76
CA ARG A 490 -3.53 -0.99 9.91
C ARG A 490 -2.20 -1.15 9.21
N SER A 491 -2.23 -1.06 7.89
CA SER A 491 -1.04 -1.19 7.05
C SER A 491 -0.14 -2.33 7.55
N PRO A 492 -0.62 -3.60 7.54
CA PRO A 492 0.20 -4.72 7.96
C PRO A 492 1.57 -4.67 7.30
N ASP A 493 2.64 -4.92 8.08
CA ASP A 493 3.99 -4.93 7.52
C ASP A 493 4.18 -6.21 6.69
N PRO A 494 4.49 -6.11 5.40
CA PRO A 494 4.76 -7.30 4.56
C PRO A 494 5.84 -8.22 5.13
N GLU A 495 6.76 -7.65 5.85
CA GLU A 495 7.87 -8.41 6.41
C GLU A 495 7.52 -9.13 7.71
N ASP A 496 6.50 -8.71 8.44
CA ASP A 496 5.93 -9.49 9.53
C ASP A 496 5.23 -10.74 8.98
N GLY A 497 4.47 -10.58 7.91
CA GLY A 497 3.79 -11.68 7.23
C GLY A 497 2.71 -12.36 8.08
N ILE A 498 2.34 -13.57 7.65
CA ILE A 498 1.42 -14.48 8.32
C ILE A 498 2.18 -15.81 8.53
N ALA A 499 2.44 -16.19 9.76
CA ALA A 499 3.19 -17.41 10.08
C ALA A 499 2.24 -18.57 10.43
N TRP A 500 2.18 -19.56 9.55
CA TRP A 500 1.38 -20.76 9.76
C TRP A 500 2.10 -21.77 10.66
N GLY A 501 1.38 -22.35 11.61
CA GLY A 501 1.86 -23.53 12.34
C GLY A 501 1.86 -24.80 11.48
N PRO A 502 2.65 -25.83 11.85
CA PRO A 502 2.96 -26.97 10.98
C PRO A 502 1.77 -27.82 10.55
N ARG A 503 0.65 -27.80 11.26
CA ARG A 503 -0.58 -28.54 10.91
C ARG A 503 -1.67 -27.66 10.34
N ALA A 504 -1.36 -26.45 9.91
CA ALA A 504 -2.35 -25.49 9.38
C ALA A 504 -3.53 -25.22 10.33
N ARG A 505 -3.34 -25.41 11.65
CA ARG A 505 -4.38 -25.19 12.68
C ARG A 505 -4.19 -23.92 13.46
N GLN A 506 -3.01 -23.36 13.43
CA GLN A 506 -2.67 -22.15 14.15
C GLN A 506 -1.98 -21.16 13.22
N ILE A 507 -2.19 -19.88 13.49
CA ILE A 507 -1.53 -18.77 12.81
C ILE A 507 -0.94 -17.85 13.86
N ALA A 508 0.32 -17.47 13.70
CA ALA A 508 0.93 -16.38 14.43
C ALA A 508 0.99 -15.13 13.54
N LEU A 509 0.69 -13.98 14.11
CA LEU A 509 0.74 -12.68 13.45
C LEU A 509 1.03 -11.56 14.43
N ILE A 510 1.39 -10.40 13.90
CA ILE A 510 1.57 -9.18 14.67
C ILE A 510 0.28 -8.36 14.63
N TYR A 511 -0.31 -8.13 15.80
CA TYR A 511 -1.47 -7.26 15.95
C TYR A 511 -1.21 -6.26 17.06
N GLN A 512 -1.38 -4.97 16.75
CA GLN A 512 -1.05 -3.86 17.64
C GLN A 512 0.40 -3.95 18.20
N LYS A 513 1.33 -4.30 17.33
CA LYS A 513 2.76 -4.50 17.64
C LYS A 513 3.04 -5.55 18.72
N ASN A 514 2.13 -6.47 18.91
CA ASN A 514 2.29 -7.64 19.77
C ASN A 514 2.09 -8.93 19.00
N LEU A 515 2.78 -9.98 19.41
CA LEU A 515 2.61 -11.31 18.88
C LEU A 515 1.30 -11.91 19.38
N TRP A 516 0.49 -12.41 18.47
CA TRP A 516 -0.75 -13.13 18.74
C TRP A 516 -0.71 -14.49 18.06
N ILE A 517 -1.33 -15.48 18.69
CA ILE A 517 -1.56 -16.80 18.13
C ILE A 517 -3.06 -17.05 18.08
N ILE A 518 -3.51 -17.42 16.89
CA ILE A 518 -4.91 -17.72 16.61
C ILE A 518 -5.03 -19.22 16.34
N ASP A 519 -5.83 -19.91 17.12
CA ASP A 519 -6.18 -21.31 16.91
C ASP A 519 -7.45 -21.39 16.04
N LEU A 520 -7.29 -21.91 14.83
CA LEU A 520 -8.37 -21.96 13.83
C LEU A 520 -9.45 -23.00 14.15
N THR A 521 -9.14 -23.97 15.01
CA THR A 521 -10.08 -25.03 15.41
C THR A 521 -11.03 -24.55 16.49
N SER A 522 -10.49 -23.89 17.52
CA SER A 522 -11.26 -23.36 18.63
C SER A 522 -11.78 -21.93 18.38
N GLY A 523 -11.20 -21.21 17.42
CA GLY A 523 -11.44 -19.78 17.20
C GLY A 523 -10.81 -18.88 18.27
N GLN A 524 -9.96 -19.43 19.14
CA GLN A 524 -9.33 -18.69 20.22
C GLN A 524 -8.14 -17.89 19.72
N ALA A 525 -8.05 -16.61 20.10
CA ALA A 525 -6.91 -15.75 19.84
C ALA A 525 -6.25 -15.37 21.17
N VAL A 526 -4.95 -15.64 21.29
CA VAL A 526 -4.17 -15.41 22.52
C VAL A 526 -3.04 -14.43 22.22
N GLN A 527 -2.98 -13.38 23.04
CA GLN A 527 -1.86 -12.43 23.02
C GLN A 527 -0.66 -13.04 23.74
N ILE A 528 0.50 -13.03 23.09
CA ILE A 528 1.74 -13.63 23.61
C ILE A 528 2.66 -12.58 24.21
N THR A 529 2.78 -11.41 23.58
CA THR A 529 3.58 -10.28 24.08
C THR A 529 2.70 -9.09 24.39
N SER A 530 3.18 -8.19 25.25
CA SER A 530 2.43 -6.99 25.67
C SER A 530 3.28 -5.72 25.69
N ASP A 531 4.50 -5.80 25.16
CA ASP A 531 5.47 -4.70 25.15
C ASP A 531 5.34 -3.76 23.95
N GLY A 532 4.53 -4.16 22.94
CA GLY A 532 4.35 -3.38 21.73
C GLY A 532 5.60 -3.33 20.85
N GLN A 533 6.50 -4.32 20.96
CA GLN A 533 7.79 -4.37 20.27
C GLN A 533 7.96 -5.64 19.42
N ALA A 534 6.94 -6.49 19.34
CA ALA A 534 7.01 -7.73 18.61
C ALA A 534 6.93 -7.50 17.09
N SER A 535 7.72 -8.28 16.34
CA SER A 535 7.76 -8.30 14.88
C SER A 535 8.30 -9.64 14.37
N ARG A 536 8.21 -9.86 13.06
CA ARG A 536 8.87 -10.98 12.36
C ARG A 536 8.55 -12.37 12.92
N PRO A 537 7.29 -12.77 13.11
CA PRO A 537 6.97 -14.14 13.48
C PRO A 537 7.38 -15.11 12.36
N ARG A 538 8.08 -16.20 12.74
CA ARG A 538 8.46 -17.28 11.82
C ARG A 538 8.16 -18.60 12.49
N TRP A 539 7.45 -19.49 11.81
CA TRP A 539 7.05 -20.78 12.35
C TRP A 539 7.61 -21.91 11.50
N SER A 540 8.28 -22.88 12.13
CA SER A 540 8.79 -24.07 11.42
C SER A 540 7.64 -24.95 10.94
N HIS A 541 7.82 -25.58 9.78
CA HIS A 541 6.82 -26.48 9.21
C HIS A 541 7.02 -27.95 9.61
N ALA A 542 8.18 -28.28 10.15
CA ALA A 542 8.51 -29.62 10.57
C ALA A 542 9.25 -29.63 11.92
N ARG A 543 8.97 -30.61 12.71
CA ARG A 543 9.84 -31.26 13.71
C ARG A 543 9.47 -32.69 13.84
#